data_6fd6f95919e14507d2321f0e91efdb1d
#
_entry.id   6fd6f95919e14507d2321f0e91efdb1d
#
_cell.length_a   1.000
_cell.length_b   1.000
_cell.length_c   1.000
_cell.angle_alpha   90.00
_cell.angle_beta   90.00
_cell.angle_gamma   90.00
#
_symmetry.space_group_name_H-M   'P 1'
#
loop_
_entity.id
_entity.type
_entity.pdbx_description
1 polymer ?
#
loop_
_entity_poly.entity_id
_entity_poly.type
_entity_poly.pdbx_seq_one_letter_code
_entity_poly.pdbx_strand_id
1 'polypeptide(L)'
;DNEYRSNHKRAVTGLSMGGTAAMNLAERNPHLFSFVGSFSGYLDTTTRGMPEAIMAAQRDAGGYDSRKMWGEPGSQNWIDHDPKLGIENLKDMKVYVSAGSGKDDFGNANSVAKGQANLAGMGLEVISRMSTQTYVDYAKRAKINPVIKFRPSGVHSWEYWQFEMQQAWPYIADALEMDKADRGADCEAIGAIAKETKSGVIGSCLNNEYDVAKKGKAQDFESGTAYWSPDTGAHALFGRIGARYAEIGGPTSWLGFPKTGESKTP
;
A
#
# COMPACT_ATOMS: atom_id res chain seq x y z
N ASP A 1 21.22 17.05 -11.66
CA ASP A 1 20.07 16.70 -12.51
C ASP A 1 20.34 16.96 -14.00
N ASN A 2 21.05 18.03 -14.36
CA ASN A 2 21.34 18.36 -15.78
C ASN A 2 22.24 17.32 -16.46
N GLU A 3 23.11 16.64 -15.72
CA GLU A 3 24.03 15.62 -16.23
C GLU A 3 23.28 14.37 -16.72
N TYR A 4 22.17 14.03 -16.10
CA TYR A 4 21.37 12.83 -16.39
C TYR A 4 20.08 13.10 -17.15
N ARG A 5 19.89 14.30 -17.69
CA ARG A 5 18.67 14.72 -18.42
C ARG A 5 17.38 14.47 -17.63
N SER A 6 17.40 14.75 -16.33
CA SER A 6 16.24 14.60 -15.45
C SER A 6 15.07 15.47 -15.95
N ASN A 7 13.86 14.91 -15.91
CA ASN A 7 12.62 15.66 -16.16
C ASN A 7 12.14 16.43 -14.92
N HIS A 8 12.96 16.49 -13.86
CA HIS A 8 12.67 17.12 -12.58
C HIS A 8 11.49 16.53 -11.78
N LYS A 9 10.89 15.44 -12.24
CA LYS A 9 9.91 14.68 -11.47
C LYS A 9 10.62 13.87 -10.39
N ARG A 10 10.02 13.81 -9.20
CA ARG A 10 10.58 13.09 -8.06
C ARG A 10 9.51 12.26 -7.37
N ALA A 11 9.88 11.08 -6.94
CA ALA A 11 9.09 10.22 -6.09
C ALA A 11 9.82 10.01 -4.76
N VAL A 12 9.08 9.91 -3.69
CA VAL A 12 9.60 9.50 -2.39
C VAL A 12 8.78 8.32 -1.88
N THR A 13 9.46 7.28 -1.44
CA THR A 13 8.81 6.10 -0.83
C THR A 13 9.56 5.69 0.43
N GLY A 14 8.87 5.01 1.31
CA GLY A 14 9.48 4.45 2.49
C GLY A 14 8.69 3.29 3.05
N LEU A 15 9.36 2.48 3.84
CA LEU A 15 8.78 1.35 4.56
C LEU A 15 8.84 1.59 6.06
N SER A 16 7.89 1.04 6.83
CA SER A 16 7.88 1.18 8.28
C SER A 16 8.01 2.66 8.72
N MET A 17 8.92 2.99 9.62
CA MET A 17 9.21 4.39 9.99
C MET A 17 9.60 5.27 8.79
N GLY A 18 10.28 4.68 7.78
CA GLY A 18 10.58 5.37 6.52
C GLY A 18 9.33 5.74 5.74
N GLY A 19 8.25 4.94 5.83
CA GLY A 19 6.94 5.27 5.25
C GLY A 19 6.29 6.48 5.89
N THR A 20 6.34 6.57 7.22
CA THR A 20 5.93 7.78 7.97
C THR A 20 6.77 8.99 7.58
N ALA A 21 8.10 8.81 7.50
CA ALA A 21 9.02 9.89 7.13
C ALA A 21 8.80 10.37 5.69
N ALA A 22 8.55 9.46 4.74
CA ALA A 22 8.26 9.80 3.35
C ALA A 22 6.99 10.68 3.24
N MET A 23 5.92 10.33 3.97
CA MET A 23 4.70 11.14 4.01
C MET A 23 4.97 12.53 4.58
N ASN A 24 5.60 12.63 5.75
CA ASN A 24 5.96 13.91 6.35
C ASN A 24 6.82 14.77 5.43
N LEU A 25 7.78 14.16 4.72
CA LEU A 25 8.64 14.88 3.78
C LEU A 25 7.84 15.43 2.60
N ALA A 26 6.93 14.63 2.04
CA ALA A 26 6.08 15.04 0.94
C ALA A 26 5.09 16.14 1.34
N GLU A 27 4.44 16.01 2.50
CA GLU A 27 3.49 17.00 3.03
C GLU A 27 4.11 18.36 3.29
N ARG A 28 5.38 18.37 3.71
CA ARG A 28 6.14 19.61 3.95
C ARG A 28 6.74 20.20 2.68
N ASN A 29 6.83 19.43 1.60
CA ASN A 29 7.41 19.84 0.33
C ASN A 29 6.51 19.44 -0.85
N PRO A 30 5.25 19.89 -0.90
CA PRO A 30 4.25 19.39 -1.84
C PRO A 30 4.60 19.63 -3.31
N HIS A 31 5.45 20.63 -3.62
CA HIS A 31 5.90 20.95 -4.98
C HIS A 31 7.19 20.22 -5.38
N LEU A 32 7.79 19.49 -4.47
CA LEU A 32 9.05 18.79 -4.74
C LEU A 32 8.82 17.40 -5.34
N PHE A 33 7.70 16.76 -5.00
CA PHE A 33 7.42 15.38 -5.37
C PHE A 33 6.15 15.26 -6.23
N SER A 34 6.17 14.34 -7.17
CA SER A 34 5.02 13.93 -7.98
C SER A 34 4.32 12.69 -7.41
N PHE A 35 5.03 11.96 -6.55
CA PHE A 35 4.56 10.71 -5.94
C PHE A 35 5.09 10.57 -4.52
N VAL A 36 4.23 10.07 -3.64
CA VAL A 36 4.64 9.58 -2.31
C VAL A 36 4.06 8.19 -2.06
N GLY A 37 4.89 7.28 -1.53
CA GLY A 37 4.49 5.92 -1.17
C GLY A 37 4.87 5.54 0.25
N SER A 38 3.94 4.94 0.99
CA SER A 38 4.18 4.40 2.32
C SER A 38 3.82 2.92 2.37
N PHE A 39 4.81 2.09 2.68
CA PHE A 39 4.66 0.65 2.87
C PHE A 39 4.72 0.34 4.36
N SER A 40 3.61 -0.05 4.95
CA SER A 40 3.51 -0.36 6.38
C SER A 40 3.99 0.78 7.31
N GLY A 41 3.82 2.04 6.91
CA GLY A 41 4.12 3.20 7.75
C GLY A 41 3.06 3.40 8.83
N TYR A 42 3.43 4.09 9.91
CA TYR A 42 2.46 4.61 10.86
C TYR A 42 1.99 5.98 10.38
N LEU A 43 0.80 6.03 9.80
CA LEU A 43 0.25 7.23 9.16
C LEU A 43 -0.77 7.97 10.04
N ASP A 44 -0.94 7.49 11.25
CA ASP A 44 -1.65 8.09 12.37
C ASP A 44 -0.76 7.94 13.59
N THR A 45 -0.23 9.03 14.08
CA THR A 45 0.72 9.01 15.21
C THR A 45 0.17 9.64 16.48
N THR A 46 -1.03 10.27 16.42
CA THR A 46 -1.59 11.03 17.54
C THR A 46 -2.87 10.45 18.13
N THR A 47 -3.57 9.56 17.45
CA THR A 47 -4.76 8.91 18.00
C THR A 47 -4.40 8.12 19.27
N ARG A 48 -5.28 8.17 20.25
CA ARG A 48 -5.09 7.50 21.55
C ARG A 48 -4.64 6.06 21.39
N GLY A 49 -3.53 5.71 22.02
CA GLY A 49 -2.87 4.41 21.95
C GLY A 49 -1.77 4.32 20.88
N MET A 50 -1.77 5.19 19.86
CA MET A 50 -0.73 5.19 18.83
C MET A 50 0.64 5.70 19.35
N PRO A 51 0.73 6.81 20.11
CA PRO A 51 2.00 7.20 20.70
C PRO A 51 2.62 6.12 21.55
N GLU A 52 1.84 5.44 22.39
CA GLU A 52 2.30 4.36 23.25
C GLU A 52 2.78 3.15 22.43
N ALA A 53 2.08 2.81 21.35
CA ALA A 53 2.48 1.73 20.44
C ALA A 53 3.80 2.07 19.72
N ILE A 54 3.97 3.30 19.24
CA ILE A 54 5.20 3.77 18.59
C ILE A 54 6.37 3.74 19.59
N MET A 55 6.17 4.25 20.80
CA MET A 55 7.19 4.26 21.85
C MET A 55 7.59 2.83 22.25
N ALA A 56 6.64 1.90 22.34
CA ALA A 56 6.93 0.49 22.62
C ALA A 56 7.73 -0.13 21.47
N ALA A 57 7.30 0.05 20.23
CA ALA A 57 7.99 -0.49 19.06
C ALA A 57 9.43 -0.01 18.95
N GLN A 58 9.68 1.28 19.18
CA GLN A 58 11.05 1.85 19.12
C GLN A 58 11.94 1.36 20.27
N ARG A 59 11.36 1.24 21.47
CA ARG A 59 12.09 0.68 22.61
C ARG A 59 12.48 -0.78 22.35
N ASP A 60 11.54 -1.58 21.84
CA ASP A 60 11.75 -3.01 21.59
C ASP A 60 12.73 -3.23 20.40
N ALA A 61 12.72 -2.34 19.40
CA ALA A 61 13.62 -2.41 18.25
C ALA A 61 15.09 -2.07 18.55
N GLY A 62 15.34 -1.26 19.59
CA GLY A 62 16.73 -0.85 19.86
C GLY A 62 16.92 -0.03 21.13
N GLY A 63 15.96 -0.05 22.06
CA GLY A 63 16.04 0.71 23.32
C GLY A 63 15.91 2.23 23.13
N TYR A 64 15.33 2.68 22.02
CA TYR A 64 15.20 4.09 21.71
C TYR A 64 14.14 4.77 22.58
N ASP A 65 14.46 5.99 23.03
CA ASP A 65 13.51 6.89 23.68
C ASP A 65 12.84 7.79 22.64
N SER A 66 11.61 7.47 22.28
CA SER A 66 10.83 8.18 21.26
C SER A 66 10.62 9.66 21.58
N ARG A 67 10.72 10.06 22.86
CA ARG A 67 10.61 11.47 23.26
C ARG A 67 11.75 12.31 22.72
N LYS A 68 12.90 11.70 22.43
CA LYS A 68 14.02 12.37 21.76
C LYS A 68 13.77 12.66 20.28
N MET A 69 12.79 11.98 19.68
CA MET A 69 12.39 12.18 18.28
C MET A 69 11.45 13.39 18.15
N TRP A 70 10.31 13.38 18.87
CA TRP A 70 9.25 14.39 18.71
C TRP A 70 8.81 15.03 20.04
N GLY A 71 9.50 14.79 21.14
CA GLY A 71 9.11 15.24 22.48
C GLY A 71 8.06 14.34 23.13
N GLU A 72 7.36 14.87 24.11
CA GLU A 72 6.29 14.13 24.80
C GLU A 72 5.09 13.91 23.86
N PRO A 73 4.38 12.76 23.97
CA PRO A 73 3.14 12.52 23.27
C PRO A 73 2.13 13.66 23.46
N GLY A 74 1.53 14.09 22.34
CA GLY A 74 0.59 15.22 22.35
C GLY A 74 1.25 16.61 22.28
N SER A 75 2.59 16.69 22.27
CA SER A 75 3.27 17.95 21.97
C SER A 75 2.99 18.40 20.53
N GLN A 76 3.18 19.70 20.25
CA GLN A 76 2.99 20.23 18.90
C GLN A 76 3.85 19.49 17.88
N ASN A 77 5.07 19.10 18.25
CA ASN A 77 5.97 18.39 17.37
C ASN A 77 5.45 16.98 17.00
N TRP A 78 4.74 16.27 17.90
CA TRP A 78 4.04 15.03 17.57
C TRP A 78 2.90 15.28 16.57
N ILE A 79 2.12 16.34 16.79
CA ILE A 79 1.01 16.75 15.91
C ILE A 79 1.54 17.10 14.52
N ASP A 80 2.61 17.86 14.45
CA ASP A 80 3.25 18.31 13.20
C ASP A 80 3.87 17.17 12.39
N HIS A 81 4.06 15.99 13.02
CA HIS A 81 4.59 14.79 12.38
C HIS A 81 3.53 13.68 12.19
N ASP A 82 2.26 14.01 12.32
CA ASP A 82 1.18 13.08 12.06
C ASP A 82 0.69 13.18 10.60
N PRO A 83 1.00 12.19 9.74
CA PRO A 83 0.67 12.26 8.32
C PRO A 83 -0.83 12.46 8.04
N LYS A 84 -1.74 11.91 8.87
CA LYS A 84 -3.18 12.12 8.64
C LYS A 84 -3.61 13.58 8.76
N LEU A 85 -2.83 14.41 9.46
CA LEU A 85 -3.14 15.82 9.67
C LEU A 85 -2.54 16.74 8.59
N GLY A 86 -1.50 16.26 7.88
CA GLY A 86 -0.86 16.98 6.77
C GLY A 86 -1.43 16.65 5.38
N ILE A 87 -2.40 15.76 5.31
CA ILE A 87 -2.85 15.13 4.07
C ILE A 87 -3.31 16.11 2.97
N GLU A 88 -3.88 17.25 3.33
CA GLU A 88 -4.36 18.25 2.37
C GLU A 88 -3.24 18.83 1.49
N ASN A 89 -1.99 18.78 1.96
CA ASN A 89 -0.83 19.20 1.20
C ASN A 89 -0.50 18.23 0.05
N LEU A 90 -1.10 17.05 0.00
CA LEU A 90 -0.88 16.03 -1.02
C LEU A 90 -1.90 16.05 -2.17
N LYS A 91 -2.77 17.05 -2.24
CA LYS A 91 -3.88 17.13 -3.22
C LYS A 91 -3.45 17.02 -4.69
N ASP A 92 -2.25 17.51 -5.01
CA ASP A 92 -1.70 17.52 -6.38
C ASP A 92 -0.65 16.40 -6.61
N MET A 93 -0.54 15.46 -5.66
CA MET A 93 0.45 14.39 -5.66
C MET A 93 -0.24 13.02 -5.76
N LYS A 94 0.38 12.08 -6.46
CA LYS A 94 -0.06 10.68 -6.41
C LYS A 94 0.40 10.06 -5.10
N VAL A 95 -0.56 9.51 -4.37
CA VAL A 95 -0.34 8.90 -3.05
C VAL A 95 -0.59 7.39 -3.13
N TYR A 96 0.34 6.60 -2.62
CA TYR A 96 0.22 5.16 -2.52
C TYR A 96 0.43 4.72 -1.07
N VAL A 97 -0.50 3.93 -0.55
CA VAL A 97 -0.39 3.39 0.82
C VAL A 97 -0.68 1.90 0.82
N SER A 98 0.15 1.15 1.51
CA SER A 98 -0.05 -0.28 1.66
C SER A 98 0.20 -0.77 3.08
N ALA A 99 -0.49 -1.83 3.45
CA ALA A 99 -0.24 -2.58 4.67
C ALA A 99 -0.71 -4.03 4.51
N GLY A 100 0.03 -4.96 5.09
CA GLY A 100 -0.33 -6.36 5.20
C GLY A 100 -1.42 -6.60 6.24
N SER A 101 -1.78 -7.86 6.43
CA SER A 101 -2.80 -8.27 7.42
C SER A 101 -2.23 -8.68 8.77
N GLY A 102 -0.92 -8.83 8.88
CA GLY A 102 -0.26 -9.47 10.00
C GLY A 102 -0.24 -11.01 9.92
N LYS A 103 -0.76 -11.61 8.85
CA LYS A 103 -0.62 -13.05 8.64
C LYS A 103 0.76 -13.39 8.09
N ASP A 104 1.42 -14.34 8.74
CA ASP A 104 2.75 -14.83 8.34
C ASP A 104 2.63 -15.97 7.30
N ASP A 105 1.98 -15.69 6.18
CA ASP A 105 1.73 -16.63 5.08
C ASP A 105 2.11 -16.05 3.70
N PHE A 106 2.81 -14.92 3.68
CA PHE A 106 3.19 -14.20 2.46
C PHE A 106 4.46 -14.75 1.80
N GLY A 107 4.95 -15.86 2.20
CA GLY A 107 6.16 -16.47 1.67
C GLY A 107 7.12 -16.85 2.79
N ASN A 108 8.29 -17.35 2.41
CA ASN A 108 9.31 -17.76 3.36
C ASN A 108 9.98 -16.52 3.96
N ALA A 109 9.45 -16.01 5.05
CA ALA A 109 10.08 -14.92 5.77
C ALA A 109 11.49 -15.33 6.24
N ASN A 110 12.51 -14.67 5.71
CA ASN A 110 13.91 -14.89 6.13
C ASN A 110 14.23 -14.23 7.47
N SER A 111 13.28 -13.46 8.01
CA SER A 111 13.44 -12.70 9.25
C SER A 111 13.37 -13.53 10.53
N VAL A 112 12.90 -14.77 10.44
CA VAL A 112 12.83 -15.73 11.55
C VAL A 112 13.33 -17.11 11.12
N ALA A 113 13.71 -17.95 12.08
CA ALA A 113 14.11 -19.32 11.78
C ALA A 113 12.97 -20.10 11.08
N LYS A 114 13.35 -20.96 10.14
CA LYS A 114 12.38 -21.76 9.36
C LYS A 114 11.42 -22.51 10.29
N GLY A 115 10.14 -22.32 10.07
CA GLY A 115 9.07 -22.93 10.88
C GLY A 115 8.68 -22.14 12.13
N GLN A 116 9.26 -20.96 12.38
CA GLN A 116 8.85 -20.06 13.46
C GLN A 116 7.96 -18.94 12.89
N ALA A 117 6.96 -18.52 13.69
CA ALA A 117 6.13 -17.36 13.34
C ALA A 117 6.84 -16.04 13.72
N ASN A 118 6.78 -15.05 12.85
CA ASN A 118 7.28 -13.71 13.14
C ASN A 118 6.24 -12.91 13.98
N LEU A 119 6.10 -13.26 15.26
CA LEU A 119 5.09 -12.66 16.14
C LEU A 119 5.24 -11.13 16.26
N ALA A 120 6.47 -10.64 16.36
CA ALA A 120 6.74 -9.20 16.42
C ALA A 120 6.30 -8.51 15.11
N GLY A 121 6.69 -9.06 13.98
CA GLY A 121 6.28 -8.55 12.67
C GLY A 121 4.77 -8.62 12.43
N MET A 122 4.09 -9.65 12.94
CA MET A 122 2.62 -9.75 12.89
C MET A 122 1.97 -8.58 13.64
N GLY A 123 2.40 -8.33 14.88
CA GLY A 123 1.86 -7.24 15.71
C GLY A 123 2.11 -5.85 15.13
N LEU A 124 3.33 -5.59 14.68
CA LEU A 124 3.70 -4.32 14.04
C LEU A 124 2.87 -4.05 12.78
N GLU A 125 2.64 -5.07 11.96
CA GLU A 125 1.88 -4.92 10.71
C GLU A 125 0.40 -4.65 10.97
N VAL A 126 -0.21 -5.29 11.98
CA VAL A 126 -1.58 -5.00 12.40
C VAL A 126 -1.73 -3.53 12.83
N ILE A 127 -0.81 -3.02 13.64
CA ILE A 127 -0.83 -1.61 14.08
C ILE A 127 -0.64 -0.68 12.87
N SER A 128 0.29 -1.00 11.98
CA SER A 128 0.52 -0.26 10.75
C SER A 128 -0.74 -0.20 9.88
N ARG A 129 -1.43 -1.33 9.72
CA ARG A 129 -2.69 -1.38 8.96
C ARG A 129 -3.79 -0.53 9.59
N MET A 130 -3.95 -0.60 10.92
CA MET A 130 -4.94 0.23 11.64
C MET A 130 -4.64 1.73 11.45
N SER A 131 -3.39 2.12 11.60
CA SER A 131 -2.91 3.47 11.39
C SER A 131 -3.15 3.95 9.95
N THR A 132 -2.83 3.10 8.96
CA THR A 132 -3.07 3.40 7.54
C THR A 132 -4.57 3.50 7.23
N GLN A 133 -5.43 2.69 7.86
CA GLN A 133 -6.88 2.80 7.70
C GLN A 133 -7.40 4.16 8.20
N THR A 134 -6.93 4.62 9.36
CA THR A 134 -7.28 5.96 9.87
C THR A 134 -6.86 7.05 8.88
N TYR A 135 -5.65 6.96 8.33
CA TYR A 135 -5.16 7.88 7.31
C TYR A 135 -6.08 7.88 6.06
N VAL A 136 -6.46 6.72 5.56
CA VAL A 136 -7.37 6.59 4.42
C VAL A 136 -8.73 7.27 4.68
N ASP A 137 -9.26 7.17 5.89
CA ASP A 137 -10.51 7.82 6.26
C ASP A 137 -10.38 9.36 6.29
N TYR A 138 -9.22 9.87 6.68
CA TYR A 138 -8.90 11.30 6.56
C TYR A 138 -8.74 11.73 5.10
N ALA A 139 -8.05 10.91 4.27
CA ALA A 139 -7.89 11.18 2.83
C ALA A 139 -9.25 11.33 2.12
N LYS A 140 -10.18 10.42 2.41
CA LYS A 140 -11.55 10.48 1.87
C LYS A 140 -12.27 11.78 2.24
N ARG A 141 -12.14 12.23 3.49
CA ARG A 141 -12.71 13.50 3.94
C ARG A 141 -12.10 14.70 3.24
N ALA A 142 -10.79 14.67 3.03
CA ALA A 142 -10.05 15.68 2.27
C ALA A 142 -10.25 15.59 0.75
N LYS A 143 -11.04 14.59 0.26
CA LYS A 143 -11.27 14.31 -1.18
C LYS A 143 -9.98 13.94 -1.94
N ILE A 144 -9.02 13.37 -1.25
CA ILE A 144 -7.79 12.82 -1.82
C ILE A 144 -8.02 11.32 -2.01
N ASN A 145 -7.63 10.80 -3.17
CA ASN A 145 -7.85 9.41 -3.56
C ASN A 145 -6.50 8.68 -3.66
N PRO A 146 -5.95 8.17 -2.55
CA PRO A 146 -4.74 7.36 -2.60
C PRO A 146 -4.99 6.03 -3.27
N VAL A 147 -3.97 5.46 -3.88
CA VAL A 147 -3.94 4.04 -4.22
C VAL A 147 -3.79 3.26 -2.91
N ILE A 148 -4.78 2.45 -2.57
CA ILE A 148 -4.85 1.73 -1.30
C ILE A 148 -4.65 0.25 -1.57
N LYS A 149 -3.64 -0.36 -0.94
CA LYS A 149 -3.32 -1.78 -1.05
C LYS A 149 -3.29 -2.44 0.33
N PHE A 150 -4.47 -2.79 0.83
CA PHE A 150 -4.57 -3.63 2.02
C PHE A 150 -4.49 -5.10 1.62
N ARG A 151 -3.35 -5.71 1.89
CA ARG A 151 -3.10 -7.11 1.51
C ARG A 151 -3.74 -8.09 2.48
N PRO A 152 -4.16 -9.25 1.98
CA PRO A 152 -4.77 -10.31 2.79
C PRO A 152 -3.76 -11.05 3.67
N SER A 153 -2.49 -10.94 3.36
CA SER A 153 -1.38 -11.52 4.09
C SER A 153 -0.23 -10.53 4.21
N GLY A 154 0.87 -10.94 4.79
CA GLY A 154 2.07 -10.13 4.97
C GLY A 154 2.23 -9.62 6.39
N VAL A 155 3.46 -9.76 6.87
CA VAL A 155 3.93 -9.26 8.16
C VAL A 155 4.92 -8.12 7.94
N HIS A 156 5.35 -7.48 9.01
CA HIS A 156 6.32 -6.39 8.97
C HIS A 156 7.72 -6.95 8.64
N SER A 157 7.97 -7.20 7.34
CA SER A 157 9.18 -7.87 6.85
C SER A 157 9.59 -7.39 5.46
N TRP A 158 10.86 -7.62 5.14
CA TRP A 158 11.47 -7.23 3.87
C TRP A 158 10.81 -7.90 2.67
N GLU A 159 10.42 -9.15 2.77
CA GLU A 159 9.80 -9.90 1.68
C GLU A 159 8.49 -9.26 1.24
N TYR A 160 7.68 -8.82 2.20
CA TYR A 160 6.46 -8.09 1.93
C TYR A 160 6.75 -6.73 1.27
N TRP A 161 7.73 -5.97 1.77
CA TRP A 161 8.04 -4.65 1.21
C TRP A 161 8.69 -4.72 -0.17
N GLN A 162 9.50 -5.74 -0.45
CA GLN A 162 10.03 -6.00 -1.79
C GLN A 162 8.90 -6.28 -2.79
N PHE A 163 7.97 -7.15 -2.41
CA PHE A 163 6.77 -7.38 -3.20
C PHE A 163 5.99 -6.07 -3.40
N GLU A 164 5.72 -5.32 -2.35
CA GLU A 164 4.90 -4.11 -2.43
C GLU A 164 5.58 -3.00 -3.25
N MET A 165 6.89 -2.90 -3.23
CA MET A 165 7.62 -1.97 -4.11
C MET A 165 7.44 -2.32 -5.59
N GLN A 166 7.47 -3.61 -5.94
CA GLN A 166 7.18 -4.06 -7.30
C GLN A 166 5.75 -3.69 -7.72
N GLN A 167 4.78 -3.85 -6.81
CA GLN A 167 3.39 -3.48 -7.06
C GLN A 167 3.18 -1.97 -7.19
N ALA A 168 3.98 -1.17 -6.48
CA ALA A 168 3.92 0.29 -6.53
C ALA A 168 4.62 0.88 -7.76
N TRP A 169 5.56 0.12 -8.36
CA TRP A 169 6.43 0.63 -9.43
C TRP A 169 5.67 1.23 -10.62
N PRO A 170 4.61 0.61 -11.17
CA PRO A 170 3.85 1.20 -12.27
C PRO A 170 3.27 2.58 -11.94
N TYR A 171 2.78 2.78 -10.71
CA TYR A 171 2.25 4.07 -10.25
C TYR A 171 3.34 5.12 -10.07
N ILE A 172 4.54 4.68 -9.63
CA ILE A 172 5.72 5.53 -9.52
C ILE A 172 6.16 5.98 -10.91
N ALA A 173 6.32 5.04 -11.84
CA ALA A 173 6.74 5.29 -13.22
C ALA A 173 5.78 6.24 -13.95
N ASP A 174 4.47 6.06 -13.75
CA ASP A 174 3.46 6.97 -14.30
C ASP A 174 3.56 8.38 -13.70
N ALA A 175 3.76 8.51 -12.39
CA ALA A 175 3.94 9.81 -11.73
C ALA A 175 5.24 10.52 -12.13
N LEU A 176 6.27 9.75 -12.50
CA LEU A 176 7.54 10.26 -13.03
C LEU A 176 7.50 10.53 -14.53
N GLU A 177 6.36 10.27 -15.20
CA GLU A 177 6.20 10.42 -16.65
C GLU A 177 7.25 9.63 -17.45
N MET A 178 7.60 8.44 -16.96
CA MET A 178 8.54 7.55 -17.65
C MET A 178 7.92 6.98 -18.92
N ASP A 179 8.74 6.68 -19.92
CA ASP A 179 8.31 6.01 -21.12
C ASP A 179 7.64 4.65 -20.79
N LYS A 180 6.66 4.24 -21.61
CA LYS A 180 5.93 3.00 -21.36
C LYS A 180 6.86 1.77 -21.30
N ALA A 181 7.93 1.77 -22.11
CA ALA A 181 8.94 0.73 -22.10
C ALA A 181 9.70 0.63 -20.76
N ASP A 182 9.84 1.75 -20.04
CA ASP A 182 10.59 1.82 -18.78
C ASP A 182 9.70 1.63 -17.55
N ARG A 183 8.38 1.47 -17.73
CA ARG A 183 7.43 1.33 -16.63
C ARG A 183 7.45 -0.05 -15.95
N GLY A 184 8.34 -0.93 -16.38
CA GLY A 184 8.49 -2.27 -15.81
C GLY A 184 7.29 -3.20 -16.08
N ALA A 185 6.46 -2.84 -17.02
CA ALA A 185 5.23 -3.55 -17.36
C ALA A 185 5.44 -4.62 -18.44
N ASP A 186 6.49 -5.42 -18.35
CA ASP A 186 6.54 -6.73 -19.01
C ASP A 186 5.63 -7.68 -18.26
N CYS A 187 4.33 -7.42 -18.35
CA CYS A 187 3.32 -8.28 -17.75
C CYS A 187 2.43 -8.86 -18.83
N GLU A 188 2.02 -10.09 -18.62
CA GLU A 188 1.07 -10.78 -19.47
C GLU A 188 -0.08 -11.32 -18.63
N ALA A 189 -1.31 -11.04 -19.06
CA ALA A 189 -2.46 -11.74 -18.52
C ALA A 189 -2.56 -13.12 -19.18
N ILE A 190 -2.66 -14.17 -18.38
CA ILE A 190 -2.71 -15.54 -18.85
C ILE A 190 -4.02 -16.24 -18.43
N GLY A 191 -4.32 -17.37 -19.05
CA GLY A 191 -5.38 -18.26 -18.62
C GLY A 191 -6.76 -17.63 -18.50
N ALA A 192 -7.38 -17.78 -17.34
CA ALA A 192 -8.72 -17.28 -17.05
C ALA A 192 -8.75 -15.76 -16.91
N ILE A 193 -7.70 -15.16 -16.33
CA ILE A 193 -7.59 -13.70 -16.18
C ILE A 193 -7.48 -13.05 -17.56
N ALA A 194 -6.68 -13.60 -18.48
CA ALA A 194 -6.61 -13.08 -19.85
C ALA A 194 -7.95 -13.09 -20.58
N LYS A 195 -8.75 -14.13 -20.36
CA LYS A 195 -10.11 -14.22 -20.96
C LYS A 195 -11.05 -13.16 -20.40
N GLU A 196 -11.04 -12.96 -19.09
CA GLU A 196 -11.88 -11.98 -18.39
C GLU A 196 -11.52 -10.55 -18.80
N THR A 197 -10.23 -10.25 -18.92
CA THR A 197 -9.74 -8.89 -19.19
C THR A 197 -9.63 -8.55 -20.68
N LYS A 198 -9.98 -9.49 -21.57
CA LYS A 198 -9.89 -9.34 -23.04
C LYS A 198 -10.64 -8.12 -23.58
N SER A 199 -11.70 -7.69 -22.89
CA SER A 199 -12.48 -6.52 -23.29
C SER A 199 -11.72 -5.19 -23.17
N GLY A 200 -10.61 -5.17 -22.43
CA GLY A 200 -9.80 -3.98 -22.17
C GLY A 200 -10.43 -2.97 -21.23
N VAL A 201 -11.56 -3.30 -20.58
CA VAL A 201 -12.31 -2.37 -19.70
C VAL A 201 -11.46 -1.88 -18.53
N ILE A 202 -10.53 -2.70 -18.02
CA ILE A 202 -9.64 -2.32 -16.91
C ILE A 202 -8.24 -1.90 -17.38
N GLY A 203 -8.02 -1.76 -18.69
CA GLY A 203 -6.75 -1.32 -19.27
C GLY A 203 -5.71 -2.42 -19.38
N SER A 204 -4.44 -2.01 -19.52
CA SER A 204 -3.28 -2.89 -19.59
C SER A 204 -2.91 -3.42 -18.22
N CYS A 205 -2.28 -4.59 -18.15
CA CYS A 205 -1.77 -5.11 -16.89
C CYS A 205 -0.64 -4.23 -16.33
N LEU A 206 -0.52 -4.21 -15.02
CA LEU A 206 0.52 -3.48 -14.29
C LEU A 206 1.58 -4.42 -13.66
N ASN A 207 1.24 -5.69 -13.52
CA ASN A 207 2.09 -6.75 -12.94
C ASN A 207 1.66 -8.11 -13.49
N ASN A 208 2.44 -9.15 -13.20
CA ASN A 208 2.02 -10.52 -13.41
C ASN A 208 1.11 -11.02 -12.29
N GLU A 209 0.43 -12.15 -12.53
CA GLU A 209 -0.39 -12.80 -11.51
C GLU A 209 0.39 -13.03 -10.21
N TYR A 210 -0.23 -12.77 -9.08
CA TYR A 210 0.31 -13.05 -7.75
C TYR A 210 -0.69 -13.82 -6.90
N ASP A 211 -0.16 -14.58 -5.95
CA ASP A 211 -0.96 -15.40 -5.05
C ASP A 211 -1.76 -14.55 -4.06
N VAL A 212 -3.01 -14.94 -3.88
CA VAL A 212 -3.90 -14.41 -2.86
C VAL A 212 -4.54 -15.57 -2.08
N ALA A 213 -5.41 -15.27 -1.12
CA ALA A 213 -6.03 -16.27 -0.25
C ALA A 213 -6.58 -17.51 -0.99
N LYS A 214 -6.63 -18.65 -0.30
CA LYS A 214 -7.33 -19.90 -0.73
C LYS A 214 -6.91 -20.40 -2.12
N LYS A 215 -5.61 -20.37 -2.40
CA LYS A 215 -5.03 -20.77 -3.71
C LYS A 215 -5.54 -19.94 -4.89
N GLY A 216 -6.05 -18.75 -4.64
CA GLY A 216 -6.47 -17.85 -5.69
C GLY A 216 -5.32 -17.00 -6.20
N LYS A 217 -5.58 -16.30 -7.29
CA LYS A 217 -4.67 -15.36 -7.95
C LYS A 217 -5.32 -13.99 -8.06
N ALA A 218 -4.49 -12.98 -8.14
CA ALA A 218 -4.90 -11.65 -8.55
C ALA A 218 -3.89 -11.07 -9.53
N GLN A 219 -4.35 -10.14 -10.35
CA GLN A 219 -3.50 -9.37 -11.25
C GLN A 219 -4.03 -7.94 -11.32
N ASP A 220 -3.16 -6.96 -11.15
CA ASP A 220 -3.53 -5.56 -11.21
C ASP A 220 -3.43 -5.01 -12.62
N PHE A 221 -4.39 -4.15 -12.98
CA PHE A 221 -4.52 -3.45 -14.24
C PHE A 221 -4.66 -1.95 -13.99
N GLU A 222 -4.54 -1.13 -15.05
CA GLU A 222 -4.57 0.33 -14.97
C GLU A 222 -5.79 0.88 -14.21
N SER A 223 -6.97 0.26 -14.39
CA SER A 223 -8.23 0.74 -13.81
C SER A 223 -8.91 -0.24 -12.86
N GLY A 224 -8.27 -1.37 -12.50
CA GLY A 224 -8.89 -2.38 -11.64
C GLY A 224 -7.97 -3.54 -11.32
N THR A 225 -8.54 -4.56 -10.69
CA THR A 225 -7.84 -5.80 -10.37
C THR A 225 -8.70 -7.00 -10.79
N ALA A 226 -8.11 -7.94 -11.50
CA ALA A 226 -8.74 -9.22 -11.79
C ALA A 226 -8.39 -10.23 -10.69
N TYR A 227 -9.40 -10.93 -10.20
CA TYR A 227 -9.27 -11.96 -9.18
C TYR A 227 -9.71 -13.30 -9.76
N TRP A 228 -8.97 -14.34 -9.45
CA TRP A 228 -9.30 -15.69 -9.86
C TRP A 228 -9.25 -16.66 -8.67
N SER A 229 -10.18 -17.59 -8.64
CA SER A 229 -10.11 -18.76 -7.77
C SER A 229 -10.60 -20.01 -8.48
N PRO A 230 -10.22 -21.24 -8.01
CA PRO A 230 -10.74 -22.48 -8.57
C PRO A 230 -12.27 -22.57 -8.53
N ASP A 231 -12.89 -21.96 -7.51
CA ASP A 231 -14.33 -22.09 -7.26
C ASP A 231 -15.17 -21.05 -8.02
N THR A 232 -14.60 -19.87 -8.31
CA THR A 232 -15.38 -18.77 -8.90
C THR A 232 -14.98 -18.42 -10.33
N GLY A 233 -13.81 -18.86 -10.79
CA GLY A 233 -13.23 -18.38 -12.04
C GLY A 233 -12.60 -17.00 -11.90
N ALA A 234 -12.33 -16.32 -13.01
CA ALA A 234 -11.75 -14.99 -13.05
C ALA A 234 -12.81 -13.91 -13.16
N HIS A 235 -12.71 -12.86 -12.35
CA HIS A 235 -13.61 -11.71 -12.37
C HIS A 235 -12.85 -10.42 -12.12
N ALA A 236 -13.09 -9.42 -12.96
CA ALA A 236 -12.50 -8.09 -12.83
C ALA A 236 -13.40 -7.17 -11.99
N LEU A 237 -12.77 -6.49 -11.04
CA LEU A 237 -13.41 -5.45 -10.23
C LEU A 237 -12.68 -4.13 -10.46
N PHE A 238 -13.44 -3.05 -10.65
CA PHE A 238 -12.93 -1.72 -10.98
C PHE A 238 -13.79 -0.61 -10.38
N GLY A 239 -13.41 0.62 -10.62
CA GLY A 239 -14.18 1.76 -10.14
C GLY A 239 -14.39 1.74 -8.63
N ARG A 240 -15.55 2.22 -8.17
CA ARG A 240 -15.86 2.34 -6.73
C ARG A 240 -16.07 1.00 -6.05
N ILE A 241 -16.59 0.00 -6.76
CA ILE A 241 -16.81 -1.35 -6.22
C ILE A 241 -15.47 -2.02 -6.01
N GLY A 242 -14.60 -2.01 -7.02
CA GLY A 242 -13.25 -2.56 -6.92
C GLY A 242 -12.43 -1.90 -5.81
N ALA A 243 -12.47 -0.57 -5.70
CA ALA A 243 -11.80 0.17 -4.64
C ALA A 243 -12.32 -0.24 -3.24
N ARG A 244 -13.64 -0.33 -3.07
CA ARG A 244 -14.23 -0.74 -1.78
C ARG A 244 -13.91 -2.19 -1.44
N TYR A 245 -13.93 -3.08 -2.43
CA TYR A 245 -13.57 -4.48 -2.22
C TYR A 245 -12.10 -4.62 -1.78
N ALA A 246 -11.18 -3.93 -2.42
CA ALA A 246 -9.77 -3.90 -2.01
C ALA A 246 -9.59 -3.34 -0.59
N GLU A 247 -10.30 -2.26 -0.25
CA GLU A 247 -10.24 -1.61 1.07
C GLU A 247 -10.65 -2.54 2.21
N ILE A 248 -11.68 -3.36 2.03
CA ILE A 248 -12.15 -4.30 3.08
C ILE A 248 -11.32 -5.59 3.14
N GLY A 249 -10.26 -5.71 2.35
CA GLY A 249 -9.34 -6.85 2.35
C GLY A 249 -9.51 -7.84 1.19
N GLY A 250 -10.26 -7.47 0.17
CA GLY A 250 -10.41 -8.27 -1.05
C GLY A 250 -10.89 -9.70 -0.79
N PRO A 251 -10.24 -10.72 -1.39
CA PRO A 251 -10.66 -12.12 -1.26
C PRO A 251 -10.60 -12.70 0.16
N THR A 252 -9.88 -12.04 1.09
CA THR A 252 -9.81 -12.48 2.50
C THR A 252 -10.86 -11.85 3.39
N SER A 253 -11.59 -10.87 2.86
CA SER A 253 -12.75 -10.32 3.55
C SER A 253 -13.85 -11.38 3.70
N TRP A 254 -14.88 -11.05 4.45
CA TRP A 254 -16.07 -11.88 4.58
C TRP A 254 -16.80 -12.11 3.25
N LEU A 255 -16.55 -11.27 2.22
CA LEU A 255 -17.14 -11.44 0.88
C LEU A 255 -16.50 -12.59 0.09
N GLY A 256 -15.24 -12.97 0.41
CA GLY A 256 -14.50 -13.96 -0.38
C GLY A 256 -14.22 -13.50 -1.82
N PHE A 257 -13.98 -14.44 -2.73
CA PHE A 257 -13.75 -14.13 -4.14
C PHE A 257 -14.99 -13.66 -4.87
N PRO A 258 -14.85 -12.73 -5.85
CA PRO A 258 -15.97 -12.31 -6.68
C PRO A 258 -16.54 -13.53 -7.44
N LYS A 259 -17.86 -13.59 -7.56
CA LYS A 259 -18.56 -14.64 -8.33
C LYS A 259 -19.03 -14.15 -9.70
N THR A 260 -18.98 -12.85 -9.93
CA THR A 260 -19.31 -12.20 -11.20
C THR A 260 -18.43 -10.97 -11.37
N GLY A 261 -18.20 -10.54 -12.59
CA GLY A 261 -17.65 -9.23 -12.89
C GLY A 261 -18.63 -8.11 -12.58
N GLU A 262 -18.14 -6.86 -12.63
CA GLU A 262 -19.03 -5.70 -12.50
C GLU A 262 -19.93 -5.56 -13.73
N SER A 263 -21.22 -5.31 -13.49
CA SER A 263 -22.19 -4.99 -14.51
C SER A 263 -22.84 -3.64 -14.21
N LYS A 264 -23.15 -2.89 -15.26
CA LYS A 264 -24.02 -1.71 -15.11
C LYS A 264 -25.42 -2.21 -14.77
N THR A 265 -25.99 -1.70 -13.69
CA THR A 265 -27.45 -1.82 -13.48
C THR A 265 -28.17 -1.09 -14.59
N PRO A 266 -29.27 -1.65 -15.10
CA PRO A 266 -30.11 -1.01 -16.11
C PRO A 266 -30.59 0.36 -15.68
#